data_86d37142853c57886f4a58185dcb424b
#
_entry.id   86d37142853c57886f4a58185dcb424b
#
_cell.length_a   1.000
_cell.length_b   1.000
_cell.length_c   1.000
_cell.angle_alpha   90.00
_cell.angle_beta   90.00
_cell.angle_gamma   90.00
#
_symmetry.space_group_name_H-M   'P 1'
#
loop_
_entity.id
_entity.type
_entity.pdbx_description
1 polymer ?
#
loop_
_entity_poly.entity_id
_entity_poly.type
_entity_poly.pdbx_seq_one_letter_code
_entity_poly.pdbx_strand_id
1 'polypeptide(L)'
;MPNLCTALEGIQKSCDNNSGGIYQVWYVPQDSIDVVTTNTTYPDYEVTAITLSPAAPTTQFTSFFVRRNTSNYTEETAADLINGSTFVTQTINLVFHRREMAKSNALKILGSGQQYLSAVVLDANGKYWYFPYMQLTATGEGSGVARADGSKYTVTTVAENEQLAMEVNLLNPAAYTLLGLV
;
A
#
# COMPACT_ATOMS: atom_id res chain seq x y z
N MET A 1 6.56 -12.95 -16.02
CA MET A 1 5.11 -12.97 -15.74
C MET A 1 4.61 -14.39 -15.75
N PRO A 2 3.81 -14.82 -14.76
CA PRO A 2 3.11 -16.08 -14.87
C PRO A 2 2.17 -16.02 -16.07
N ASN A 3 2.10 -17.11 -16.81
CA ASN A 3 1.23 -17.21 -17.97
C ASN A 3 -0.23 -17.34 -17.50
N LEU A 4 -0.90 -16.20 -17.29
CA LEU A 4 -2.29 -16.12 -16.81
C LEU A 4 -3.33 -16.70 -17.80
N CYS A 5 -2.90 -17.18 -18.96
CA CYS A 5 -3.79 -17.77 -19.95
C CYS A 5 -4.20 -19.22 -19.65
N THR A 6 -3.78 -19.82 -18.53
CA THR A 6 -3.80 -21.28 -18.38
C THR A 6 -4.91 -21.87 -17.53
N ALA A 7 -5.54 -21.16 -16.62
CA ALA A 7 -6.65 -21.72 -15.85
C ALA A 7 -7.54 -20.64 -15.21
N LEU A 8 -8.85 -20.81 -15.33
CA LEU A 8 -9.84 -20.14 -14.51
C LEU A 8 -10.07 -20.97 -13.26
N GLU A 9 -9.90 -20.35 -12.09
CA GLU A 9 -10.25 -20.98 -10.83
C GLU A 9 -11.47 -20.34 -10.20
N GLY A 10 -12.25 -21.15 -9.50
CA GLY A 10 -13.44 -20.69 -8.79
C GLY A 10 -13.08 -20.02 -7.46
N ILE A 11 -13.79 -18.94 -7.14
CA ILE A 11 -13.71 -18.29 -5.84
C ILE A 11 -14.69 -18.97 -4.89
N GLN A 12 -14.19 -19.53 -3.80
CA GLN A 12 -15.01 -20.15 -2.77
C GLN A 12 -15.52 -19.09 -1.79
N LYS A 13 -16.73 -19.32 -1.27
CA LYS A 13 -17.29 -18.44 -0.23
C LYS A 13 -16.53 -18.64 1.07
N SER A 14 -15.94 -17.57 1.61
CA SER A 14 -15.38 -17.58 2.96
C SER A 14 -16.50 -17.48 4.00
N CYS A 15 -16.30 -18.18 5.15
CA CYS A 15 -17.15 -18.05 6.33
C CYS A 15 -16.59 -17.02 7.32
N ASP A 16 -15.42 -16.46 7.04
CA ASP A 16 -14.78 -15.48 7.92
C ASP A 16 -15.48 -14.12 7.84
N ASN A 17 -15.37 -13.37 8.94
CA ASN A 17 -15.88 -12.00 8.98
C ASN A 17 -15.08 -11.12 8.02
N ASN A 18 -15.76 -10.31 7.23
CA ASN A 18 -15.14 -9.38 6.29
C ASN A 18 -15.31 -7.94 6.78
N SER A 19 -14.20 -7.28 7.08
CA SER A 19 -14.15 -5.90 7.55
C SER A 19 -13.40 -5.03 6.55
N GLY A 20 -13.98 -3.89 6.18
CA GLY A 20 -13.32 -2.92 5.29
C GLY A 20 -12.46 -1.92 6.03
N GLY A 21 -11.54 -1.29 5.30
CA GLY A 21 -10.68 -0.22 5.77
C GLY A 21 -9.23 -0.62 6.01
N ILE A 22 -8.42 0.37 6.34
CA ILE A 22 -6.98 0.25 6.62
C ILE A 22 -6.73 0.55 8.09
N TYR A 23 -5.83 -0.20 8.72
CA TYR A 23 -5.35 0.08 10.08
C TYR A 23 -4.02 0.81 10.07
N GLN A 24 -3.13 0.43 9.18
CA GLN A 24 -1.79 0.99 9.13
C GLN A 24 -1.21 0.86 7.73
N VAL A 25 -0.37 1.80 7.36
CA VAL A 25 0.40 1.78 6.11
C VAL A 25 1.86 2.04 6.43
N TRP A 26 2.74 1.36 5.74
CA TRP A 26 4.17 1.58 5.76
C TRP A 26 4.63 2.01 4.38
N TYR A 27 5.40 3.07 4.31
CA TYR A 27 6.00 3.55 3.07
C TYR A 27 7.53 3.47 3.13
N VAL A 28 8.12 3.19 1.98
CA VAL A 28 9.55 3.32 1.74
C VAL A 28 9.76 3.86 0.33
N PRO A 29 10.81 4.68 0.06
CA PRO A 29 11.17 5.04 -1.30
C PRO A 29 11.42 3.78 -2.15
N GLN A 30 10.89 3.73 -3.35
CA GLN A 30 11.06 2.58 -4.25
C GLN A 30 12.54 2.29 -4.52
N ASP A 31 13.37 3.33 -4.65
CA ASP A 31 14.81 3.22 -4.89
C ASP A 31 15.58 2.61 -3.70
N SER A 32 14.95 2.53 -2.53
CA SER A 32 15.52 1.87 -1.36
C SER A 32 15.29 0.36 -1.35
N ILE A 33 14.47 -0.16 -2.24
CA ILE A 33 14.23 -1.60 -2.37
C ILE A 33 15.25 -2.19 -3.34
N ASP A 34 15.95 -3.22 -2.88
CA ASP A 34 16.89 -3.99 -3.70
C ASP A 34 16.18 -5.15 -4.40
N VAL A 35 15.51 -5.99 -3.63
CA VAL A 35 14.83 -7.18 -4.15
C VAL A 35 13.48 -7.38 -3.46
N VAL A 36 12.46 -7.68 -4.25
CA VAL A 36 11.18 -8.22 -3.79
C VAL A 36 11.11 -9.67 -4.26
N THR A 37 11.10 -10.60 -3.31
CA THR A 37 10.98 -12.03 -3.60
C THR A 37 9.52 -12.43 -3.53
N THR A 38 9.03 -13.03 -4.61
CA THR A 38 7.64 -13.49 -4.73
C THR A 38 7.58 -15.00 -4.90
N ASN A 39 6.58 -15.63 -4.29
CA ASN A 39 6.17 -16.97 -4.66
C ASN A 39 5.28 -16.85 -5.91
N THR A 40 5.70 -17.42 -7.01
CA THR A 40 4.96 -17.41 -8.28
C THR A 40 4.22 -18.71 -8.55
N THR A 41 4.25 -19.64 -7.60
CA THR A 41 3.58 -20.93 -7.72
C THR A 41 2.11 -20.74 -7.34
N TYR A 42 1.24 -20.92 -8.31
CA TYR A 42 -0.20 -20.90 -8.08
C TYR A 42 -0.61 -22.02 -7.10
N PRO A 43 -1.55 -21.82 -6.13
CA PRO A 43 -2.35 -20.60 -5.92
C PRO A 43 -1.70 -19.54 -5.02
N ASP A 44 -0.50 -19.78 -4.49
CA ASP A 44 0.14 -18.96 -3.46
C ASP A 44 0.97 -17.82 -4.06
N TYR A 45 0.32 -16.94 -4.81
CA TYR A 45 0.98 -15.77 -5.38
C TYR A 45 1.11 -14.67 -4.33
N GLU A 46 2.26 -14.63 -3.65
CA GLU A 46 2.50 -13.76 -2.49
C GLU A 46 3.92 -13.19 -2.48
N VAL A 47 4.13 -12.09 -1.77
CA VAL A 47 5.45 -11.56 -1.45
C VAL A 47 5.99 -12.30 -0.24
N THR A 48 7.10 -13.02 -0.42
CA THR A 48 7.74 -13.79 0.67
C THR A 48 8.86 -13.04 1.35
N ALA A 49 9.51 -12.09 0.69
CA ALA A 49 10.53 -11.24 1.30
C ALA A 49 10.67 -9.92 0.53
N ILE A 50 11.00 -8.86 1.27
CA ILE A 50 11.41 -7.57 0.72
C ILE A 50 12.78 -7.25 1.32
N THR A 51 13.77 -6.97 0.48
CA THR A 51 15.12 -6.63 0.91
C THR A 51 15.40 -5.17 0.57
N LEU A 52 15.85 -4.39 1.55
CA LEU A 52 16.27 -3.02 1.33
C LEU A 52 17.75 -2.97 0.97
N SER A 53 18.12 -2.03 0.10
CA SER A 53 19.49 -1.80 -0.30
C SER A 53 20.34 -1.35 0.89
N PRO A 54 21.52 -1.95 1.13
CA PRO A 54 22.41 -1.54 2.23
C PRO A 54 22.96 -0.11 2.04
N ALA A 55 22.90 0.42 0.84
CA ALA A 55 23.30 1.80 0.53
C ALA A 55 22.12 2.80 0.66
N ALA A 56 20.91 2.33 0.92
CA ALA A 56 19.76 3.19 1.07
C ALA A 56 19.85 4.02 2.37
N PRO A 57 19.33 5.26 2.36
CA PRO A 57 19.31 6.10 3.56
C PRO A 57 18.31 5.59 4.61
N THR A 58 17.39 4.72 4.21
CA THR A 58 16.36 4.12 5.07
C THR A 58 16.61 2.62 5.21
N THR A 59 16.65 2.15 6.44
CA THR A 59 16.85 0.72 6.78
C THR A 59 15.54 0.00 7.12
N GLN A 60 14.45 0.74 7.19
CA GLN A 60 13.12 0.24 7.54
C GLN A 60 12.03 1.02 6.83
N PHE A 61 10.87 0.41 6.69
CA PHE A 61 9.67 1.10 6.26
C PHE A 61 9.20 2.09 7.33
N THR A 62 8.74 3.26 6.90
CA THR A 62 8.17 4.28 7.79
C THR A 62 6.68 4.02 7.97
N SER A 63 6.26 3.85 9.23
CA SER A 63 4.87 3.54 9.56
C SER A 63 3.98 4.78 9.67
N PHE A 64 2.76 4.67 9.15
CA PHE A 64 1.71 5.67 9.23
C PHE A 64 0.44 5.04 9.81
N PHE A 65 0.07 5.49 11.01
CA PHE A 65 -1.14 5.00 11.68
C PHE A 65 -2.35 5.83 11.26
N VAL A 66 -3.41 5.15 10.88
CA VAL A 66 -4.68 5.78 10.53
C VAL A 66 -5.77 5.41 11.52
N ARG A 67 -6.82 6.23 11.60
CA ARG A 67 -7.99 5.88 12.42
C ARG A 67 -8.85 4.86 11.70
N ARG A 68 -9.46 4.00 12.51
CA ARG A 68 -10.46 3.02 12.03
C ARG A 68 -11.56 3.72 11.21
N ASN A 69 -11.96 3.10 10.11
CA ASN A 69 -13.05 3.54 9.22
C ASN A 69 -12.83 4.91 8.56
N THR A 70 -11.58 5.33 8.33
CA THR A 70 -11.30 6.63 7.70
C THR A 70 -10.44 6.52 6.44
N SER A 71 -9.83 5.39 6.22
CA SER A 71 -8.88 5.16 5.13
C SER A 71 -9.22 3.89 4.38
N ASN A 72 -8.96 3.88 3.08
CA ASN A 72 -9.24 2.74 2.21
C ASN A 72 -8.21 2.64 1.09
N TYR A 73 -8.15 1.48 0.48
CA TYR A 73 -7.53 1.31 -0.83
C TYR A 73 -8.55 0.77 -1.83
N THR A 74 -8.32 1.03 -3.09
CA THR A 74 -9.10 0.50 -4.22
C THR A 74 -8.15 0.05 -5.32
N GLU A 75 -8.57 -0.96 -6.05
CA GLU A 75 -7.86 -1.49 -7.21
C GLU A 75 -8.87 -1.67 -8.34
N GLU A 76 -8.60 -1.03 -9.47
CA GLU A 76 -9.47 -1.07 -10.63
C GLU A 76 -8.68 -1.59 -11.83
N THR A 77 -9.10 -2.73 -12.38
CA THR A 77 -8.51 -3.29 -13.59
C THR A 77 -9.16 -2.65 -14.81
N ALA A 78 -8.36 -2.07 -15.68
CA ALA A 78 -8.76 -1.57 -16.99
C ALA A 78 -8.11 -2.38 -18.10
N ALA A 79 -8.87 -2.67 -19.14
CA ALA A 79 -8.38 -3.35 -20.33
C ALA A 79 -8.68 -2.52 -21.57
N ASP A 80 -7.63 -2.18 -22.33
CA ASP A 80 -7.77 -1.60 -23.67
C ASP A 80 -7.75 -2.72 -24.70
N LEU A 81 -8.93 -3.06 -25.18
CA LEU A 81 -9.10 -4.14 -26.16
C LEU A 81 -8.55 -3.80 -27.53
N ILE A 82 -8.34 -2.52 -27.84
CA ILE A 82 -7.82 -2.08 -29.16
C ILE A 82 -6.31 -2.26 -29.19
N ASN A 83 -5.63 -1.84 -28.10
CA ASN A 83 -4.18 -1.91 -28.01
C ASN A 83 -3.69 -3.19 -27.32
N GLY A 84 -4.61 -4.00 -26.76
CA GLY A 84 -4.29 -5.25 -26.09
C GLY A 84 -3.56 -5.05 -24.74
N SER A 85 -3.69 -3.87 -24.12
CA SER A 85 -3.08 -3.59 -22.84
C SER A 85 -4.08 -3.80 -21.69
N THR A 86 -3.56 -4.32 -20.58
CA THR A 86 -4.31 -4.44 -19.32
C THR A 86 -3.45 -3.86 -18.20
N PHE A 87 -4.03 -2.99 -17.40
CA PHE A 87 -3.37 -2.40 -16.24
C PHE A 87 -4.33 -2.28 -15.06
N VAL A 88 -3.76 -2.17 -13.88
CA VAL A 88 -4.48 -2.01 -12.62
C VAL A 88 -4.13 -0.66 -12.03
N THR A 89 -5.14 0.19 -11.87
CA THR A 89 -4.99 1.43 -11.11
C THR A 89 -5.21 1.14 -9.64
N GLN A 90 -4.19 1.37 -8.85
CA GLN A 90 -4.18 1.15 -7.40
C GLN A 90 -4.20 2.50 -6.70
N THR A 91 -5.16 2.73 -5.83
CA THR A 91 -5.31 3.99 -5.09
C THR A 91 -5.37 3.73 -3.60
N ILE A 92 -4.54 4.43 -2.83
CA ILE A 92 -4.59 4.41 -1.36
C ILE A 92 -4.99 5.80 -0.87
N ASN A 93 -6.09 5.88 -0.13
CA ASN A 93 -6.58 7.10 0.50
C ASN A 93 -6.40 7.02 2.01
N LEU A 94 -5.65 7.94 2.58
CA LEU A 94 -5.35 8.01 4.01
C LEU A 94 -5.91 9.28 4.61
N VAL A 95 -6.41 9.17 5.84
CA VAL A 95 -6.88 10.32 6.62
C VAL A 95 -6.19 10.33 7.98
N PHE A 96 -5.43 11.39 8.24
CA PHE A 96 -4.78 11.63 9.52
C PHE A 96 -5.52 12.74 10.27
N HIS A 97 -5.96 12.42 11.48
CA HIS A 97 -6.66 13.38 12.31
C HIS A 97 -5.68 14.24 13.12
N ARG A 98 -6.14 15.43 13.45
CA ARG A 98 -5.44 16.44 14.24
C ARG A 98 -4.18 16.96 13.55
N ARG A 99 -4.24 18.23 13.17
CA ARG A 99 -3.10 18.91 12.55
C ARG A 99 -2.00 19.15 13.59
N GLU A 100 -0.79 18.76 13.24
CA GLU A 100 0.41 18.88 14.06
C GLU A 100 1.62 19.12 13.13
N MET A 101 2.59 19.90 13.61
CA MET A 101 3.78 20.24 12.82
C MET A 101 4.55 18.99 12.37
N ALA A 102 4.68 17.99 13.25
CA ALA A 102 5.36 16.75 12.93
C ALA A 102 4.71 16.00 11.75
N LYS A 103 3.38 15.94 11.74
CA LYS A 103 2.61 15.33 10.64
C LYS A 103 2.75 16.11 9.34
N SER A 104 2.67 17.47 9.42
CA SER A 104 2.87 18.31 8.25
C SER A 104 4.23 18.12 7.63
N ASN A 105 5.29 18.02 8.44
CA ASN A 105 6.64 17.78 7.97
C ASN A 105 6.80 16.37 7.36
N ALA A 106 6.24 15.34 7.99
CA ALA A 106 6.27 13.98 7.46
C ALA A 106 5.57 13.88 6.09
N LEU A 107 4.41 14.50 5.94
CA LEU A 107 3.67 14.52 4.67
C LEU A 107 4.40 15.35 3.60
N LYS A 108 5.07 16.44 3.99
CA LYS A 108 5.90 17.22 3.07
C LYS A 108 7.07 16.40 2.54
N ILE A 109 7.71 15.60 3.39
CA ILE A 109 8.80 14.70 2.98
C ILE A 109 8.25 13.60 2.08
N LEU A 110 7.12 12.99 2.44
CA LEU A 110 6.48 11.94 1.63
C LEU A 110 6.17 12.40 0.20
N GLY A 111 5.75 13.67 0.04
CA GLY A 111 5.45 14.27 -1.26
C GLY A 111 6.63 14.96 -1.95
N SER A 112 7.80 14.98 -1.32
CA SER A 112 8.96 15.67 -1.88
C SER A 112 9.55 14.90 -3.07
N GLY A 113 9.89 15.63 -4.14
CA GLY A 113 10.66 15.09 -5.25
C GLY A 113 9.90 14.20 -6.22
N GLN A 114 8.58 14.07 -6.11
CA GLN A 114 7.76 13.21 -6.98
C GLN A 114 8.31 11.77 -7.07
N GLN A 115 8.92 11.30 -6.00
CA GLN A 115 9.52 9.97 -5.94
C GLN A 115 8.45 8.87 -5.93
N TYR A 116 8.80 7.74 -6.49
CA TYR A 116 8.01 6.53 -6.33
C TYR A 116 8.21 5.94 -4.94
N LEU A 117 7.13 5.43 -4.37
CA LEU A 117 7.09 4.82 -3.06
C LEU A 117 6.60 3.38 -3.18
N SER A 118 7.10 2.51 -2.34
CA SER A 118 6.45 1.23 -2.10
C SER A 118 5.67 1.30 -0.80
N ALA A 119 4.48 0.74 -0.82
CA ALA A 119 3.62 0.69 0.36
C ALA A 119 3.31 -0.74 0.76
N VAL A 120 3.24 -0.98 2.07
CA VAL A 120 2.63 -2.17 2.66
C VAL A 120 1.45 -1.71 3.48
N VAL A 121 0.29 -2.29 3.24
CA VAL A 121 -0.98 -1.90 3.87
C VAL A 121 -1.50 -3.04 4.72
N LEU A 122 -1.78 -2.78 5.99
CA LEU A 122 -2.53 -3.67 6.86
C LEU A 122 -4.02 -3.35 6.76
N ASP A 123 -4.79 -4.28 6.23
CA ASP A 123 -6.24 -4.14 6.14
C ASP A 123 -6.96 -4.54 7.45
N ALA A 124 -8.26 -4.29 7.50
CA ALA A 124 -9.08 -4.59 8.67
C ALA A 124 -9.35 -6.10 8.86
N ASN A 125 -8.97 -6.94 7.92
CA ASN A 125 -9.02 -8.40 8.02
C ASN A 125 -7.69 -9.00 8.54
N GLY A 126 -6.71 -8.14 8.83
CA GLY A 126 -5.39 -8.57 9.32
C GLY A 126 -4.45 -9.06 8.22
N LYS A 127 -4.74 -8.74 6.96
CA LYS A 127 -3.91 -9.08 5.82
C LYS A 127 -3.01 -7.92 5.43
N TYR A 128 -1.82 -8.24 4.96
CA TYR A 128 -0.84 -7.28 4.51
C TYR A 128 -0.74 -7.33 2.99
N TRP A 129 -0.86 -6.15 2.36
CA TRP A 129 -0.87 -6.02 0.90
C TRP A 129 0.26 -5.12 0.44
N TYR A 130 1.02 -5.55 -0.55
CA TYR A 130 2.13 -4.83 -1.13
C TYR A 130 1.72 -4.08 -2.39
N PHE A 131 2.00 -2.77 -2.39
CA PHE A 131 1.72 -1.85 -3.49
C PHE A 131 3.02 -1.21 -3.96
N PRO A 132 3.60 -1.63 -5.08
CA PRO A 132 4.80 -1.02 -5.65
C PRO A 132 4.47 0.25 -6.43
N TYR A 133 5.49 1.10 -6.63
CA TYR A 133 5.47 2.28 -7.50
C TYR A 133 4.36 3.30 -7.22
N MET A 134 3.91 3.39 -5.98
CA MET A 134 2.92 4.38 -5.55
C MET A 134 3.51 5.79 -5.67
N GLN A 135 2.72 6.74 -6.16
CA GLN A 135 3.09 8.14 -6.26
C GLN A 135 2.07 9.00 -5.53
N LEU A 136 2.53 10.00 -4.79
CA LEU A 136 1.65 10.95 -4.12
C LEU A 136 1.01 11.86 -5.18
N THR A 137 -0.31 11.79 -5.32
CA THR A 137 -1.07 12.57 -6.30
C THR A 137 -1.83 13.73 -5.69
N ALA A 138 -2.25 13.59 -4.44
CA ALA A 138 -2.97 14.64 -3.74
C ALA A 138 -2.70 14.64 -2.24
N THR A 139 -2.57 15.83 -1.69
CA THR A 139 -2.62 16.08 -0.25
C THR A 139 -3.60 17.20 0.02
N GLY A 140 -4.43 17.02 1.04
CA GLY A 140 -5.34 18.04 1.52
C GLY A 140 -5.20 18.22 3.02
N GLU A 141 -5.34 19.45 3.50
CA GLU A 141 -5.39 19.74 4.93
C GLU A 141 -6.44 20.79 5.24
N GLY A 142 -7.06 20.67 6.39
CA GLY A 142 -8.09 21.61 6.81
C GLY A 142 -8.35 21.60 8.30
N SER A 143 -8.84 22.73 8.81
CA SER A 143 -9.22 22.87 10.21
C SER A 143 -10.64 22.37 10.49
N GLY A 144 -11.46 22.22 9.43
CA GLY A 144 -12.91 22.12 9.54
C GLY A 144 -13.54 23.49 9.84
N VAL A 145 -14.85 23.58 9.71
CA VAL A 145 -15.63 24.78 10.01
C VAL A 145 -16.32 24.64 11.36
N ALA A 146 -16.96 23.51 11.59
CA ALA A 146 -17.60 23.19 12.86
C ALA A 146 -16.69 22.34 13.75
N ARG A 147 -16.96 22.35 15.05
CA ARG A 147 -16.20 21.55 16.03
C ARG A 147 -16.25 20.06 15.74
N ALA A 148 -17.34 19.58 15.15
CA ALA A 148 -17.54 18.19 14.76
C ALA A 148 -16.68 17.76 13.56
N ASP A 149 -16.26 18.68 12.69
CA ASP A 149 -15.50 18.37 11.47
C ASP A 149 -14.07 17.93 11.80
N GLY A 150 -13.52 18.43 12.90
CA GLY A 150 -12.14 18.21 13.31
C GLY A 150 -11.12 18.74 12.29
N SER A 151 -9.87 18.80 12.68
CA SER A 151 -8.77 19.06 11.73
C SER A 151 -8.19 17.77 11.22
N LYS A 152 -7.88 17.70 9.91
CA LYS A 152 -7.41 16.48 9.26
C LYS A 152 -6.49 16.76 8.08
N TYR A 153 -5.69 15.75 7.76
CA TYR A 153 -4.98 15.64 6.49
C TYR A 153 -5.61 14.50 5.68
N THR A 154 -5.74 14.71 4.39
CA THR A 154 -6.07 13.67 3.43
C THR A 154 -4.88 13.46 2.51
N VAL A 155 -4.54 12.21 2.24
CA VAL A 155 -3.40 11.85 1.39
C VAL A 155 -3.88 10.80 0.42
N THR A 156 -3.62 11.02 -0.87
CA THR A 156 -3.92 10.05 -1.92
C THR A 156 -2.63 9.67 -2.63
N THR A 157 -2.36 8.40 -2.69
CA THR A 157 -1.29 7.83 -3.51
C THR A 157 -1.89 6.91 -4.56
N VAL A 158 -1.33 6.94 -5.77
CA VAL A 158 -1.80 6.17 -6.92
C VAL A 158 -0.63 5.47 -7.59
N ALA A 159 -0.87 4.27 -8.08
CA ALA A 159 0.02 3.55 -8.97
C ALA A 159 -0.76 2.93 -10.13
N GLU A 160 -0.09 2.73 -11.25
CA GLU A 160 -0.58 1.93 -12.37
C GLU A 160 0.37 0.74 -12.54
N ASN A 161 -0.11 -0.45 -12.29
CA ASN A 161 0.66 -1.69 -12.29
C ASN A 161 0.04 -2.72 -13.24
N GLU A 162 0.80 -3.74 -13.59
CA GLU A 162 0.32 -4.83 -14.45
C GLU A 162 -0.56 -5.85 -13.71
N GLN A 163 -0.58 -5.80 -12.38
CA GLN A 163 -1.27 -6.78 -11.54
C GLN A 163 -1.81 -6.15 -10.26
N LEU A 164 -2.76 -6.84 -9.64
CA LEU A 164 -3.30 -6.49 -8.33
C LEU A 164 -2.22 -6.57 -7.23
N ALA A 165 -2.46 -5.92 -6.11
CA ALA A 165 -1.59 -6.01 -4.95
C ALA A 165 -1.42 -7.47 -4.50
N MET A 166 -0.20 -7.80 -4.08
CA MET A 166 0.13 -9.13 -3.61
C MET A 166 0.05 -9.17 -2.08
N GLU A 167 -0.48 -10.27 -1.53
CA GLU A 167 -0.41 -10.51 -0.10
C GLU A 167 1.05 -10.68 0.33
N VAL A 168 1.43 -10.10 1.48
CA VAL A 168 2.77 -10.26 2.07
C VAL A 168 2.72 -11.37 3.10
N ASN A 169 3.50 -12.42 2.88
CA ASN A 169 3.61 -13.51 3.83
C ASN A 169 4.53 -13.12 5.00
N LEU A 170 3.93 -12.82 6.14
CA LEU A 170 4.65 -12.43 7.37
C LEU A 170 5.18 -13.61 8.19
N LEU A 171 5.06 -14.84 7.74
CA LEU A 171 5.68 -16.00 8.40
C LEU A 171 7.22 -15.93 8.33
N ASN A 172 7.75 -15.06 7.47
CA ASN A 172 9.19 -14.80 7.41
C ASN A 172 9.57 -13.72 8.45
N PRO A 173 10.42 -14.04 9.46
CA PRO A 173 10.86 -13.08 10.48
C PRO A 173 11.53 -11.81 9.91
N ALA A 174 12.15 -11.90 8.75
CA ALA A 174 12.77 -10.75 8.08
C ALA A 174 11.75 -9.70 7.65
N ALA A 175 10.54 -10.10 7.26
CA ALA A 175 9.46 -9.17 6.90
C ALA A 175 8.95 -8.39 8.12
N TYR A 176 8.86 -9.04 9.29
CA TYR A 176 8.51 -8.36 10.54
C TYR A 176 9.49 -7.27 10.91
N THR A 177 10.79 -7.56 10.83
CA THR A 177 11.86 -6.62 11.18
C THR A 177 11.83 -5.39 10.27
N LEU A 178 11.58 -5.59 8.98
CA LEU A 178 11.48 -4.51 7.99
C LEU A 178 10.33 -3.54 8.26
N LEU A 179 9.19 -4.05 8.73
CA LEU A 179 8.03 -3.25 9.08
C LEU A 179 8.08 -2.69 10.51
N GLY A 180 9.14 -3.01 11.28
CA GLY A 180 9.26 -2.57 12.67
C GLY A 180 8.19 -3.19 13.59
N LEU A 181 7.77 -4.42 13.30
CA LEU A 181 6.76 -5.16 14.06
C LEU A 181 7.38 -6.05 15.16
N VAL A 182 8.57 -5.73 15.65
CA VAL A 182 9.24 -6.45 16.74
C VAL A 182 8.64 -6.11 18.09
#